data_2604454bcd3c001eb48fc2a6f9a38a92
#
_entry.id   2604454bcd3c001eb48fc2a6f9a38a92
#
_cell.length_a   1.000
_cell.length_b   1.000
_cell.length_c   1.000
_cell.angle_alpha   90.00
_cell.angle_beta   90.00
_cell.angle_gamma   90.00
#
_symmetry.space_group_name_H-M   'P 1'
#
loop_
_entity.id
_entity.type
_entity.pdbx_description
1 polymer ?
#
loop_
_entity_poly.entity_id
_entity_poly.type
_entity_poly.pdbx_seq_one_letter_code
_entity_poly.pdbx_strand_id
1 'polypeptide(L)'
;MPFRKTIYKGLIVLSFLSCVISCSVEKNTSLTRNYHNLTAHYNVYFNGYESYKRGIDKAQTTVMMDYHQILPVFLYEDEAVHSAVNSDMKRAIDKATKVITYHSITAKPKVKEGNQSPKDKAFYEQNEFNKWVDDSYMLMGRAYMYQGEFFLAAETFKHILVTFPKEDIRFLGMIWLARAYIM
;
A
#
# COMPACT_ATOMS: atom_id res chain seq x y z
N MET A 1 19.54 50.79 -9.53
CA MET A 1 19.24 49.42 -9.99
C MET A 1 18.33 48.63 -9.04
N PRO A 2 17.30 49.19 -8.42
CA PRO A 2 16.35 48.43 -7.57
C PRO A 2 15.35 47.59 -8.37
N PHE A 3 14.95 48.03 -9.55
CA PHE A 3 13.91 47.43 -10.39
C PHE A 3 14.23 45.95 -10.81
N ARG A 4 15.49 45.64 -11.12
CA ARG A 4 15.94 44.29 -11.48
C ARG A 4 15.79 43.30 -10.31
N LYS A 5 16.10 43.70 -9.07
CA LYS A 5 15.99 42.87 -7.88
C LYS A 5 14.53 42.52 -7.54
N THR A 6 13.61 43.43 -7.80
CA THR A 6 12.17 43.23 -7.59
C THR A 6 11.58 42.21 -8.59
N ILE A 7 12.02 42.27 -9.87
CA ILE A 7 11.59 41.33 -10.90
C ILE A 7 12.08 39.90 -10.58
N TYR A 8 13.34 39.74 -10.14
CA TYR A 8 13.85 38.42 -9.74
C TYR A 8 13.12 37.85 -8.53
N LYS A 9 12.77 38.66 -7.53
CA LYS A 9 11.97 38.23 -6.39
C LYS A 9 10.56 37.80 -6.82
N GLY A 10 9.91 38.51 -7.71
CA GLY A 10 8.62 38.17 -8.28
C GLY A 10 8.66 36.87 -9.08
N LEU A 11 9.69 36.61 -9.88
CA LEU A 11 9.90 35.37 -10.65
C LEU A 11 10.14 34.17 -9.73
N ILE A 12 10.91 34.34 -8.65
CA ILE A 12 11.17 33.27 -7.66
C ILE A 12 9.87 32.90 -6.92
N VAL A 13 9.09 33.88 -6.49
CA VAL A 13 7.80 33.67 -5.81
C VAL A 13 6.80 32.99 -6.76
N LEU A 14 6.73 33.39 -8.01
CA LEU A 14 5.85 32.80 -9.02
C LEU A 14 6.26 31.35 -9.35
N SER A 15 7.57 31.07 -9.43
CA SER A 15 8.12 29.71 -9.60
C SER A 15 7.83 28.82 -8.41
N PHE A 16 7.90 29.35 -7.19
CA PHE A 16 7.59 28.60 -5.96
C PHE A 16 6.09 28.30 -5.84
N LEU A 17 5.24 29.25 -6.25
CA LEU A 17 3.79 29.09 -6.23
C LEU A 17 3.29 28.06 -7.25
N SER A 18 3.97 27.91 -8.39
CA SER A 18 3.63 26.89 -9.40
C SER A 18 3.96 25.45 -8.96
N CYS A 19 4.90 25.26 -8.03
CA CYS A 19 5.26 23.94 -7.50
C CYS A 19 4.22 23.35 -6.55
N VAL A 20 3.41 24.17 -5.88
CA VAL A 20 2.42 23.68 -4.87
C VAL A 20 1.14 23.13 -5.51
N ILE A 21 0.88 23.40 -6.78
CA ILE A 21 -0.38 23.01 -7.46
C ILE A 21 -0.29 21.61 -8.12
N SER A 22 0.89 20.99 -8.15
CA SER A 22 1.17 19.85 -9.03
C SER A 22 0.88 18.46 -8.44
N CYS A 23 0.69 18.31 -7.13
CA CYS A 23 0.67 16.99 -6.47
C CYS A 23 -0.71 16.65 -5.88
N SER A 24 -1.77 16.64 -6.70
CA SER A 24 -3.09 16.21 -6.27
C SER A 24 -3.39 14.79 -6.78
N VAL A 25 -3.82 13.90 -5.89
CA VAL A 25 -4.34 12.55 -6.23
C VAL A 25 -5.62 12.60 -7.08
N GLU A 26 -6.30 13.75 -7.11
CA GLU A 26 -7.48 13.99 -7.93
C GLU A 26 -7.16 14.08 -9.44
N LYS A 27 -5.88 14.27 -9.80
CA LYS A 27 -5.43 14.38 -11.19
C LYS A 27 -4.65 13.13 -11.58
N ASN A 28 -5.14 12.42 -12.60
CA ASN A 28 -4.44 11.27 -13.16
C ASN A 28 -3.64 11.68 -14.40
N THR A 29 -2.45 12.24 -14.19
CA THR A 29 -1.47 12.53 -15.25
C THR A 29 -0.26 11.61 -15.10
N SER A 30 0.57 11.50 -16.15
CA SER A 30 1.83 10.73 -16.07
C SER A 30 2.74 11.24 -14.94
N LEU A 31 2.81 12.56 -14.77
CA LEU A 31 3.62 13.19 -13.73
C LEU A 31 3.12 12.86 -12.32
N THR A 32 1.80 12.99 -12.07
CA THR A 32 1.21 12.67 -10.76
C THR A 32 1.35 11.20 -10.42
N ARG A 33 1.12 10.29 -11.39
CA ARG A 33 1.34 8.85 -11.19
C ARG A 33 2.79 8.54 -10.82
N ASN A 34 3.77 9.11 -11.54
CA ASN A 34 5.19 8.87 -11.25
C ASN A 34 5.57 9.38 -9.86
N TYR A 35 5.12 10.57 -9.49
CA TYR A 35 5.38 11.14 -8.16
C TYR A 35 4.79 10.27 -7.05
N HIS A 36 3.50 9.92 -7.15
CA HIS A 36 2.83 9.11 -6.13
C HIS A 36 3.37 7.68 -6.07
N ASN A 37 3.69 7.04 -7.20
CA ASN A 37 4.33 5.72 -7.21
C ASN A 37 5.71 5.74 -6.54
N LEU A 38 6.54 6.74 -6.85
CA LEU A 38 7.88 6.87 -6.28
C LEU A 38 7.82 7.11 -4.76
N THR A 39 6.98 8.06 -4.34
CA THR A 39 6.85 8.43 -2.92
C THR A 39 6.20 7.30 -2.11
N ALA A 40 5.15 6.67 -2.64
CA ALA A 40 4.51 5.52 -2.02
C ALA A 40 5.51 4.40 -1.78
N HIS A 41 6.28 4.04 -2.81
CA HIS A 41 7.25 2.94 -2.71
C HIS A 41 8.35 3.21 -1.68
N TYR A 42 9.20 4.20 -1.97
CA TYR A 42 10.46 4.37 -1.23
C TYR A 42 10.29 5.01 0.15
N ASN A 43 9.31 5.89 0.32
CA ASN A 43 9.18 6.62 1.58
C ASN A 43 8.15 6.00 2.54
N VAL A 44 7.15 5.28 2.03
CA VAL A 44 6.05 4.81 2.86
C VAL A 44 5.97 3.29 2.91
N TYR A 45 5.71 2.64 1.75
CA TYR A 45 5.53 1.19 1.67
C TYR A 45 6.77 0.43 2.16
N PHE A 46 7.96 0.80 1.65
CA PHE A 46 9.22 0.16 2.06
C PHE A 46 9.40 0.15 3.58
N ASN A 47 9.18 1.29 4.24
CA ASN A 47 9.29 1.37 5.70
C ASN A 47 8.24 0.52 6.44
N GLY A 48 7.03 0.37 5.87
CA GLY A 48 5.99 -0.53 6.39
C GLY A 48 6.41 -1.99 6.25
N TYR A 49 6.88 -2.36 5.07
CA TYR A 49 7.33 -3.71 4.78
C TYR A 49 8.54 -4.14 5.62
N GLU A 50 9.53 -3.24 5.83
CA GLU A 50 10.64 -3.50 6.75
C GLU A 50 10.16 -3.70 8.20
N SER A 51 9.13 -2.94 8.63
CA SER A 51 8.54 -3.17 9.95
C SER A 51 7.85 -4.53 10.03
N TYR A 52 7.09 -4.90 9.01
CA TYR A 52 6.47 -6.22 8.91
C TYR A 52 7.50 -7.35 8.97
N LYS A 53 8.61 -7.27 8.21
CA LYS A 53 9.69 -8.26 8.26
C LYS A 53 10.26 -8.44 9.68
N ARG A 54 10.57 -7.32 10.37
CA ARG A 54 11.03 -7.39 11.76
C ARG A 54 10.03 -8.09 12.69
N GLY A 55 8.74 -7.84 12.47
CA GLY A 55 7.69 -8.54 13.21
C GLY A 55 7.68 -10.05 12.91
N ILE A 56 7.86 -10.47 11.65
CA ILE A 56 8.00 -11.89 11.29
C ILE A 56 9.21 -12.52 11.98
N ASP A 57 10.36 -11.85 11.96
CA ASP A 57 11.58 -12.36 12.62
C ASP A 57 11.35 -12.54 14.14
N LYS A 58 10.66 -11.59 14.78
CA LYS A 58 10.24 -11.74 16.19
C LYS A 58 9.28 -12.90 16.39
N ALA A 59 8.28 -13.05 15.51
CA ALA A 59 7.34 -14.17 15.60
C ALA A 59 8.06 -15.52 15.57
N GLN A 60 9.03 -15.69 14.67
CA GLN A 60 9.83 -16.91 14.57
C GLN A 60 10.64 -17.21 15.84
N THR A 61 11.12 -16.19 16.53
CA THR A 61 11.91 -16.35 17.77
C THR A 61 11.04 -16.46 19.02
N THR A 62 9.75 -16.07 18.94
CA THR A 62 8.81 -16.12 20.07
C THR A 62 8.22 -17.52 20.23
N VAL A 63 7.91 -18.21 19.13
CA VAL A 63 7.30 -19.54 19.18
C VAL A 63 8.31 -20.57 19.65
N MET A 64 8.04 -21.17 20.80
CA MET A 64 8.76 -22.33 21.30
C MET A 64 8.12 -23.61 20.77
N MET A 65 8.81 -24.30 19.85
CA MET A 65 8.31 -25.54 19.27
C MET A 65 8.40 -26.68 20.29
N ASP A 66 7.27 -27.04 20.91
CA ASP A 66 7.16 -28.24 21.74
C ASP A 66 6.73 -29.42 20.87
N TYR A 67 7.66 -30.28 20.48
CA TYR A 67 7.42 -31.45 19.64
C TYR A 67 6.62 -32.56 20.33
N HIS A 68 6.26 -32.41 21.61
CA HIS A 68 5.35 -33.31 22.32
C HIS A 68 3.87 -32.91 22.16
N GLN A 69 3.59 -31.77 21.50
CA GLN A 69 2.26 -31.25 21.23
C GLN A 69 2.02 -31.12 19.73
N ILE A 70 0.75 -30.88 19.35
CA ILE A 70 0.41 -30.52 17.99
C ILE A 70 1.00 -29.14 17.71
N LEU A 71 1.89 -29.05 16.73
CA LEU A 71 2.53 -27.80 16.36
C LEU A 71 1.56 -26.89 15.61
N PRO A 72 1.61 -25.56 15.81
CA PRO A 72 0.84 -24.62 15.04
C PRO A 72 1.26 -24.67 13.57
N VAL A 73 0.29 -24.63 12.67
CA VAL A 73 0.54 -24.58 11.21
C VAL A 73 1.09 -23.21 10.82
N PHE A 74 0.60 -22.17 11.48
CA PHE A 74 1.04 -20.78 11.24
C PHE A 74 1.49 -20.13 12.54
N LEU A 75 2.54 -19.32 12.47
CA LEU A 75 3.08 -18.61 13.63
C LEU A 75 2.06 -17.69 14.33
N TYR A 76 1.12 -17.14 13.58
CA TYR A 76 0.06 -16.26 14.11
C TYR A 76 -1.10 -17.01 14.78
N GLU A 77 -1.03 -18.34 14.97
CA GLU A 77 -1.93 -19.10 15.83
C GLU A 77 -1.59 -18.92 17.32
N ASP A 78 -0.35 -18.55 17.61
CA ASP A 78 0.14 -18.39 18.98
C ASP A 78 -0.15 -16.95 19.50
N GLU A 79 -0.88 -16.87 20.59
CA GLU A 79 -1.27 -15.59 21.22
C GLU A 79 -0.06 -14.79 21.73
N ALA A 80 1.03 -15.49 22.13
CA ALA A 80 2.27 -14.82 22.53
C ALA A 80 2.92 -14.06 21.35
N VAL A 81 2.75 -14.57 20.14
CA VAL A 81 3.21 -13.90 18.91
C VAL A 81 2.47 -12.58 18.72
N HIS A 82 1.14 -12.56 18.90
CA HIS A 82 0.36 -11.32 18.73
C HIS A 82 0.91 -10.18 19.58
N SER A 83 1.21 -10.46 20.85
CA SER A 83 1.78 -9.49 21.78
C SER A 83 3.18 -9.07 21.39
N ALA A 84 4.04 -10.02 21.03
CA ALA A 84 5.43 -9.77 20.68
C ALA A 84 5.61 -8.89 19.44
N VAL A 85 4.75 -9.05 18.43
CA VAL A 85 4.87 -8.37 17.13
C VAL A 85 4.00 -7.12 17.00
N ASN A 86 3.12 -6.85 17.96
CA ASN A 86 2.08 -5.82 17.86
C ASN A 86 2.62 -4.46 17.40
N SER A 87 3.73 -3.98 17.98
CA SER A 87 4.29 -2.67 17.63
C SER A 87 4.79 -2.58 16.18
N ASP A 88 5.41 -3.66 15.68
CA ASP A 88 5.90 -3.71 14.31
C ASP A 88 4.76 -3.86 13.31
N MET A 89 3.74 -4.68 13.61
CA MET A 89 2.56 -4.85 12.77
C MET A 89 1.72 -3.59 12.73
N LYS A 90 1.51 -2.91 13.87
CA LYS A 90 0.84 -1.61 13.90
C LYS A 90 1.54 -0.59 13.00
N ARG A 91 2.86 -0.51 13.07
CA ARG A 91 3.63 0.39 12.18
C ARG A 91 3.49 0.01 10.71
N ALA A 92 3.46 -1.28 10.38
CA ALA A 92 3.21 -1.74 9.01
C ALA A 92 1.83 -1.31 8.51
N ILE A 93 0.78 -1.48 9.33
CA ILE A 93 -0.59 -1.06 9.05
C ILE A 93 -0.66 0.46 8.87
N ASP A 94 -0.06 1.25 9.78
CA ASP A 94 -0.03 2.72 9.68
C ASP A 94 0.61 3.20 8.37
N LYS A 95 1.69 2.54 7.93
CA LYS A 95 2.36 2.86 6.67
C LYS A 95 1.52 2.46 5.46
N ALA A 96 0.94 1.27 5.45
CA ALA A 96 0.04 0.81 4.40
C ALA A 96 -1.17 1.76 4.27
N THR A 97 -1.79 2.13 5.39
CA THR A 97 -2.89 3.11 5.44
C THR A 97 -2.48 4.46 4.84
N LYS A 98 -1.24 4.93 5.10
CA LYS A 98 -0.75 6.18 4.50
C LYS A 98 -0.62 6.08 2.98
N VAL A 99 -0.15 4.96 2.43
CA VAL A 99 -0.14 4.76 0.98
C VAL A 99 -1.55 4.84 0.41
N ILE A 100 -2.48 4.10 0.99
CA ILE A 100 -3.87 4.02 0.55
C ILE A 100 -4.54 5.40 0.61
N THR A 101 -4.35 6.13 1.72
CA THR A 101 -5.04 7.41 1.95
C THR A 101 -4.47 8.57 1.12
N TYR A 102 -3.14 8.64 0.99
CA TYR A 102 -2.49 9.83 0.42
C TYR A 102 -1.91 9.63 -0.98
N HIS A 103 -1.81 8.38 -1.44
CA HIS A 103 -1.18 8.07 -2.73
C HIS A 103 -2.07 7.27 -3.68
N SER A 104 -3.27 6.85 -3.29
CA SER A 104 -4.24 6.20 -4.17
C SER A 104 -4.71 7.18 -5.26
N ILE A 105 -4.74 6.73 -6.50
CA ILE A 105 -5.19 7.49 -7.67
C ILE A 105 -6.31 6.71 -8.35
N THR A 106 -7.55 7.01 -8.00
CA THR A 106 -8.74 6.38 -8.58
C THR A 106 -9.36 7.19 -9.72
N ALA A 107 -8.96 8.47 -9.84
CA ALA A 107 -9.42 9.33 -10.93
C ALA A 107 -9.01 8.74 -12.28
N LYS A 108 -9.95 8.66 -13.23
CA LYS A 108 -9.65 8.14 -14.57
C LYS A 108 -8.79 9.12 -15.36
N PRO A 109 -7.75 8.63 -16.07
CA PRO A 109 -6.95 9.49 -16.93
C PRO A 109 -7.75 9.94 -18.17
N LYS A 110 -7.33 11.05 -18.78
CA LYS A 110 -7.90 11.49 -20.07
C LYS A 110 -7.61 10.43 -21.13
N VAL A 111 -8.66 9.96 -21.77
CA VAL A 111 -8.56 8.98 -22.86
C VAL A 111 -7.96 9.66 -24.09
N LYS A 112 -6.97 9.01 -24.71
CA LYS A 112 -6.43 9.48 -25.99
C LYS A 112 -7.43 9.20 -27.10
N GLU A 113 -7.63 10.18 -27.97
CA GLU A 113 -8.43 10.01 -29.18
C GLU A 113 -7.71 9.09 -30.16
N GLY A 114 -8.47 8.26 -30.89
CA GLY A 114 -7.97 7.36 -31.93
C GLY A 114 -8.06 5.88 -31.56
N ASN A 115 -7.42 5.04 -32.39
CA ASN A 115 -7.49 3.59 -32.23
C ASN A 115 -6.61 3.15 -31.04
N GLN A 116 -7.24 2.63 -29.98
CA GLN A 116 -6.57 2.22 -28.75
C GLN A 116 -6.04 0.79 -28.87
N SER A 117 -4.79 0.59 -28.47
CA SER A 117 -4.23 -0.75 -28.32
C SER A 117 -4.91 -1.52 -27.19
N PRO A 118 -4.85 -2.88 -27.16
CA PRO A 118 -5.35 -3.67 -26.05
C PRO A 118 -4.76 -3.27 -24.69
N LYS A 119 -3.48 -2.83 -24.67
CA LYS A 119 -2.81 -2.32 -23.47
C LYS A 119 -3.40 -0.99 -22.99
N ASP A 120 -3.73 -0.08 -23.91
CA ASP A 120 -4.37 1.20 -23.56
C ASP A 120 -5.75 0.96 -22.97
N LYS A 121 -6.54 0.06 -23.57
CA LYS A 121 -7.86 -0.31 -23.02
C LYS A 121 -7.75 -0.86 -21.61
N ALA A 122 -6.86 -1.85 -21.39
CA ALA A 122 -6.62 -2.42 -20.06
C ALA A 122 -6.18 -1.36 -19.05
N PHE A 123 -5.32 -0.42 -19.46
CA PHE A 123 -4.89 0.68 -18.61
C PHE A 123 -6.05 1.60 -18.21
N TYR A 124 -6.93 1.99 -19.14
CA TYR A 124 -8.08 2.86 -18.83
C TYR A 124 -9.18 2.17 -18.00
N GLU A 125 -9.22 0.83 -18.00
CA GLU A 125 -10.16 0.05 -17.21
C GLU A 125 -9.74 -0.16 -15.75
N GLN A 126 -8.49 0.10 -15.39
CA GLN A 126 -7.99 -0.06 -14.01
C GLN A 126 -8.78 0.80 -13.03
N ASN A 127 -8.99 0.27 -11.81
CA ASN A 127 -9.64 0.99 -10.72
C ASN A 127 -8.67 1.84 -9.90
N GLU A 128 -7.37 1.49 -9.94
CA GLU A 128 -6.29 2.18 -9.23
C GLU A 128 -5.09 2.36 -10.17
N PHE A 129 -4.43 3.52 -10.07
CA PHE A 129 -3.31 3.89 -10.95
C PHE A 129 -1.98 4.06 -10.19
N ASN A 130 -1.99 3.90 -8.88
CA ASN A 130 -0.77 3.74 -8.09
C ASN A 130 -0.51 2.25 -7.84
N LYS A 131 0.64 1.77 -8.31
CA LYS A 131 1.06 0.36 -8.29
C LYS A 131 1.32 -0.22 -6.89
N TRP A 132 1.32 0.60 -5.85
CA TRP A 132 1.66 0.19 -4.48
C TRP A 132 0.44 0.11 -3.55
N VAL A 133 -0.73 0.42 -4.07
CA VAL A 133 -1.96 0.41 -3.27
C VAL A 133 -2.43 -1.02 -3.00
N ASP A 134 -2.43 -1.88 -4.01
CA ASP A 134 -2.77 -3.30 -3.88
C ASP A 134 -1.79 -4.04 -2.95
N ASP A 135 -0.48 -3.84 -3.12
CA ASP A 135 0.56 -4.35 -2.23
C ASP A 135 0.39 -3.82 -0.79
N SER A 136 -0.06 -2.57 -0.64
CA SER A 136 -0.32 -1.98 0.69
C SER A 136 -1.52 -2.62 1.37
N TYR A 137 -2.60 -2.92 0.66
CA TYR A 137 -3.72 -3.71 1.21
C TYR A 137 -3.25 -5.12 1.61
N MET A 138 -2.43 -5.76 0.79
CA MET A 138 -1.88 -7.09 1.11
C MET A 138 -1.00 -7.04 2.36
N LEU A 139 -0.14 -6.04 2.49
CA LEU A 139 0.70 -5.82 3.68
C LEU A 139 -0.16 -5.61 4.93
N MET A 140 -1.19 -4.78 4.83
CA MET A 140 -2.12 -4.47 5.92
C MET A 140 -2.88 -5.72 6.39
N GLY A 141 -3.45 -6.49 5.46
CA GLY A 141 -4.17 -7.72 5.79
C GLY A 141 -3.27 -8.75 6.48
N ARG A 142 -2.04 -8.95 5.97
CA ARG A 142 -1.05 -9.84 6.61
C ARG A 142 -0.67 -9.35 8.00
N ALA A 143 -0.49 -8.06 8.20
CA ALA A 143 -0.15 -7.51 9.51
C ALA A 143 -1.29 -7.71 10.51
N TYR A 144 -2.55 -7.59 10.09
CA TYR A 144 -3.72 -7.93 10.91
C TYR A 144 -3.72 -9.42 11.32
N MET A 145 -3.37 -10.35 10.41
CA MET A 145 -3.24 -11.78 10.78
C MET A 145 -2.29 -11.97 11.95
N TYR A 146 -1.12 -11.32 11.91
CA TYR A 146 -0.12 -11.42 12.98
C TYR A 146 -0.50 -10.69 14.28
N GLN A 147 -1.48 -9.79 14.23
CA GLN A 147 -2.07 -9.19 15.44
C GLN A 147 -3.22 -10.01 16.03
N GLY A 148 -3.65 -11.09 15.37
CA GLY A 148 -4.84 -11.87 15.75
C GLY A 148 -6.15 -11.20 15.33
N GLU A 149 -6.09 -10.12 14.56
CA GLU A 149 -7.26 -9.39 14.06
C GLU A 149 -7.81 -10.02 12.77
N PHE A 150 -8.21 -11.30 12.86
CA PHE A 150 -8.58 -12.12 11.70
C PHE A 150 -9.78 -11.58 10.92
N PHE A 151 -10.74 -10.96 11.61
CA PHE A 151 -11.88 -10.32 10.94
C PHE A 151 -11.45 -9.16 10.07
N LEU A 152 -10.59 -8.26 10.58
CA LEU A 152 -10.06 -7.12 9.82
C LEU A 152 -9.18 -7.59 8.66
N ALA A 153 -8.40 -8.65 8.87
CA ALA A 153 -7.62 -9.29 7.82
C ALA A 153 -8.53 -9.81 6.70
N ALA A 154 -9.58 -10.56 7.04
CA ALA A 154 -10.54 -11.09 6.07
C ALA A 154 -11.21 -9.99 5.25
N GLU A 155 -11.68 -8.91 5.90
CA GLU A 155 -12.28 -7.77 5.20
C GLU A 155 -11.28 -7.07 4.27
N THR A 156 -10.02 -6.94 4.69
CA THR A 156 -8.95 -6.38 3.87
C THR A 156 -8.68 -7.25 2.63
N PHE A 157 -8.61 -8.58 2.78
CA PHE A 157 -8.41 -9.46 1.64
C PHE A 157 -9.62 -9.52 0.71
N LYS A 158 -10.85 -9.48 1.22
CA LYS A 158 -12.07 -9.32 0.39
C LYS A 158 -12.01 -8.04 -0.43
N HIS A 159 -11.57 -6.93 0.17
CA HIS A 159 -11.43 -5.67 -0.54
C HIS A 159 -10.47 -5.79 -1.73
N ILE A 160 -9.34 -6.51 -1.58
CA ILE A 160 -8.42 -6.79 -2.70
C ILE A 160 -9.15 -7.50 -3.84
N LEU A 161 -9.94 -8.54 -3.54
CA LEU A 161 -10.64 -9.32 -4.56
C LEU A 161 -11.66 -8.51 -5.35
N VAL A 162 -12.32 -7.54 -4.69
CA VAL A 162 -13.33 -6.67 -5.31
C VAL A 162 -12.67 -5.54 -6.10
N THR A 163 -11.62 -4.92 -5.55
CA THR A 163 -11.00 -3.72 -6.12
C THR A 163 -10.03 -4.04 -7.24
N PHE A 164 -9.32 -5.18 -7.15
CA PHE A 164 -8.27 -5.62 -8.09
C PHE A 164 -8.61 -6.97 -8.76
N PRO A 165 -9.78 -7.14 -9.40
CA PRO A 165 -10.24 -8.44 -9.89
C PRO A 165 -9.42 -9.00 -11.06
N LYS A 166 -8.68 -8.13 -11.75
CA LYS A 166 -7.88 -8.49 -12.94
C LYS A 166 -6.38 -8.58 -12.62
N GLU A 167 -5.96 -8.23 -11.42
CA GLU A 167 -4.56 -8.21 -11.01
C GLU A 167 -4.15 -9.57 -10.41
N ASP A 168 -2.89 -9.96 -10.56
CA ASP A 168 -2.36 -11.22 -10.02
C ASP A 168 -2.44 -11.29 -8.49
N ILE A 169 -2.41 -10.15 -7.81
CA ILE A 169 -2.53 -10.02 -6.35
C ILE A 169 -3.80 -10.69 -5.81
N ARG A 170 -4.86 -10.80 -6.61
CA ARG A 170 -6.12 -11.44 -6.21
C ARG A 170 -5.93 -12.89 -5.78
N PHE A 171 -5.06 -13.65 -6.46
CA PHE A 171 -4.83 -15.07 -6.12
C PHE A 171 -4.18 -15.19 -4.74
N LEU A 172 -3.24 -14.30 -4.45
CA LEU A 172 -2.63 -14.22 -3.13
C LEU A 172 -3.65 -13.77 -2.09
N GLY A 173 -4.53 -12.82 -2.43
CA GLY A 173 -5.66 -12.40 -1.60
C GLY A 173 -6.61 -13.54 -1.26
N MET A 174 -6.93 -14.41 -2.22
CA MET A 174 -7.76 -15.61 -1.98
C MET A 174 -7.12 -16.58 -0.98
N ILE A 175 -5.80 -16.82 -1.11
CA ILE A 175 -5.07 -17.70 -0.19
C ILE A 175 -5.09 -17.14 1.23
N TRP A 176 -4.82 -15.85 1.39
CA TRP A 176 -4.82 -15.21 2.71
C TRP A 176 -6.23 -15.06 3.29
N LEU A 177 -7.23 -14.84 2.46
CA LEU A 177 -8.63 -14.85 2.90
C LEU A 177 -9.05 -16.23 3.44
N ALA A 178 -8.69 -17.30 2.71
CA ALA A 178 -8.94 -18.65 3.18
C ALA A 178 -8.27 -18.91 4.53
N ARG A 179 -7.02 -18.47 4.71
CA ARG A 179 -6.33 -18.57 6.01
C ARG A 179 -7.04 -17.79 7.11
N ALA A 180 -7.52 -16.58 6.83
CA ALA A 180 -8.24 -15.77 7.81
C ALA A 180 -9.57 -16.40 8.24
N TYR A 181 -10.20 -17.22 7.38
CA TYR A 181 -11.45 -17.92 7.72
C TYR A 181 -11.25 -19.20 8.52
N ILE A 182 -10.05 -19.76 8.54
CA ILE A 182 -9.75 -20.97 9.32
C ILE A 182 -9.40 -20.63 10.78
N MET A 183 -9.01 -19.36 11.00
CA MET A 183 -8.66 -18.83 12.33
C MET A 183 -9.90 -18.39 13.11
#